data_3794ad236f385e162ba1e054b008f97d
#
_entry.id   3794ad236f385e162ba1e054b008f97d
#
_cell.length_a   1.000
_cell.length_b   1.000
_cell.length_c   1.000
_cell.angle_alpha   90.00
_cell.angle_beta   90.00
_cell.angle_gamma   90.00
#
_symmetry.space_group_name_H-M   'P 1'
#
loop_
_entity.id
_entity.type
_entity.pdbx_description
1 polymer ?
#
loop_
_entity_poly.entity_id
_entity_poly.type
_entity_poly.pdbx_seq_one_letter_code
_entity_poly.pdbx_strand_id
1 'polypeptide(L)'
;GTESISHLDGMREIRVSADMEDPNGSSTDILADIQENVMPDLLAKYPSLSVSYEGQNREAGKLVSSASAVLPVILFLIYATIAFTFRSYSQPLLLMIMIPFSVIGVAWGHWIHDFPINMLSALGIIALVGIMVNDGLVLIGRYNGNLRDGLKFKEAIYEAGKSRFRAIFLTSLTTIAGMAPLLLEKSRQAQFLKPMAISISYGIAIATLLTLFLLPLLLSITNRIKVETKWLASGERVERESVERTIKELHEAEKNRDEY
;
A
#
# COMPACT_ATOMS: atom_id res chain seq x y z
N GLY A 1 -22.27 -42.79 18.42
CA GLY A 1 -21.30 -43.30 17.43
C GLY A 1 -20.92 -42.21 16.43
N THR A 2 -19.71 -42.20 15.96
CA THR A 2 -19.24 -41.26 14.94
C THR A 2 -19.86 -41.65 13.60
N GLU A 3 -20.63 -40.75 12.97
CA GLU A 3 -21.28 -40.96 11.67
C GLU A 3 -20.29 -41.04 10.50
N SER A 4 -19.11 -40.46 10.67
CA SER A 4 -18.04 -40.50 9.67
C SER A 4 -16.67 -40.50 10.32
N ILE A 5 -15.74 -41.26 9.74
CA ILE A 5 -14.31 -41.23 10.13
C ILE A 5 -13.56 -40.51 9.03
N SER A 6 -13.06 -39.32 9.36
CA SER A 6 -12.25 -38.52 8.45
C SER A 6 -10.75 -38.85 8.64
N HIS A 7 -9.99 -38.83 7.54
CA HIS A 7 -8.54 -38.96 7.55
C HIS A 7 -7.93 -37.78 6.84
N LEU A 8 -6.89 -37.22 7.46
CA LEU A 8 -6.04 -36.20 6.88
C LEU A 8 -4.61 -36.75 6.81
N ASP A 9 -3.99 -36.72 5.65
CA ASP A 9 -2.62 -37.25 5.41
C ASP A 9 -2.43 -38.70 5.93
N GLY A 10 -3.48 -39.54 5.84
CA GLY A 10 -3.45 -40.94 6.29
C GLY A 10 -3.66 -41.16 7.79
N MET A 11 -3.80 -40.11 8.58
CA MET A 11 -4.08 -40.15 10.00
C MET A 11 -5.54 -39.86 10.28
N ARG A 12 -6.08 -40.48 11.35
CA ARG A 12 -7.47 -40.25 11.77
C ARG A 12 -7.61 -38.82 12.28
N GLU A 13 -8.55 -38.08 11.71
CA GLU A 13 -8.85 -36.68 12.04
C GLU A 13 -10.10 -36.59 12.95
N ILE A 14 -10.04 -35.74 13.96
CA ILE A 14 -11.21 -35.21 14.68
C ILE A 14 -11.24 -33.72 14.41
N ARG A 15 -12.27 -33.28 13.68
CA ARG A 15 -12.44 -31.85 13.37
C ARG A 15 -13.36 -31.20 14.42
N VAL A 16 -12.85 -30.15 15.04
CA VAL A 16 -13.62 -29.27 15.90
C VAL A 16 -13.85 -27.97 15.12
N SER A 17 -15.10 -27.62 14.89
CA SER A 17 -15.48 -26.37 14.22
C SER A 17 -16.39 -25.57 15.13
N ALA A 18 -16.18 -24.24 15.13
CA ALA A 18 -17.01 -23.30 15.87
C ALA A 18 -17.19 -22.03 15.00
N ASP A 19 -18.37 -21.44 15.07
CA ASP A 19 -18.66 -20.14 14.51
C ASP A 19 -18.60 -19.09 15.64
N MET A 20 -18.17 -17.90 15.31
CA MET A 20 -18.17 -16.79 16.27
C MET A 20 -19.57 -16.23 16.44
N GLU A 21 -19.98 -15.97 17.67
CA GLU A 21 -21.25 -15.33 17.99
C GLU A 21 -21.25 -13.87 17.54
N ASP A 22 -20.11 -13.17 17.72
CA ASP A 22 -19.88 -11.82 17.21
C ASP A 22 -19.18 -11.88 15.86
N PRO A 23 -19.85 -11.48 14.75
CA PRO A 23 -19.24 -11.43 13.42
C PRO A 23 -18.03 -10.49 13.30
N ASN A 24 -17.92 -9.51 14.19
CA ASN A 24 -16.83 -8.54 14.23
C ASN A 24 -15.67 -8.97 15.14
N GLY A 25 -15.83 -10.10 15.85
CA GLY A 25 -14.80 -10.64 16.72
C GLY A 25 -13.54 -11.07 15.95
N SER A 26 -12.41 -11.10 16.65
CA SER A 26 -11.14 -11.58 16.10
C SER A 26 -10.99 -13.09 16.32
N SER A 27 -11.11 -13.87 15.25
CA SER A 27 -10.79 -15.30 15.30
C SER A 27 -9.33 -15.57 15.64
N THR A 28 -8.45 -14.64 15.33
CA THR A 28 -7.01 -14.72 15.59
C THR A 28 -6.73 -14.64 17.09
N ASP A 29 -7.42 -13.74 17.81
CA ASP A 29 -7.23 -13.58 19.26
C ASP A 29 -7.76 -14.79 20.04
N ILE A 30 -8.91 -15.33 19.63
CA ILE A 30 -9.47 -16.55 20.21
C ILE A 30 -8.52 -17.74 19.99
N LEU A 31 -7.95 -17.87 18.81
CA LEU A 31 -6.98 -18.93 18.52
C LEU A 31 -5.67 -18.76 19.29
N ALA A 32 -5.19 -17.52 19.45
CA ALA A 32 -4.02 -17.23 20.28
C ALA A 32 -4.27 -17.66 21.73
N ASP A 33 -5.44 -17.33 22.28
CA ASP A 33 -5.83 -17.74 23.63
C ASP A 33 -5.90 -19.28 23.77
N ILE A 34 -6.49 -19.97 22.81
CA ILE A 34 -6.53 -21.44 22.79
C ILE A 34 -5.12 -22.02 22.72
N GLN A 35 -4.24 -21.47 21.89
CA GLN A 35 -2.85 -21.93 21.74
C GLN A 35 -2.04 -21.73 23.01
N GLU A 36 -2.23 -20.62 23.71
CA GLU A 36 -1.46 -20.24 24.88
C GLU A 36 -1.98 -20.92 26.15
N ASN A 37 -3.30 -21.02 26.33
CA ASN A 37 -3.90 -21.42 27.58
C ASN A 37 -4.51 -22.84 27.58
N VAL A 38 -4.91 -23.39 26.42
CA VAL A 38 -5.59 -24.69 26.34
C VAL A 38 -4.70 -25.79 25.76
N MET A 39 -3.93 -25.46 24.71
CA MET A 39 -3.14 -26.45 24.00
C MET A 39 -2.01 -27.09 24.83
N PRO A 40 -1.27 -26.37 25.67
CA PRO A 40 -0.19 -26.97 26.47
C PRO A 40 -0.70 -28.11 27.38
N ASP A 41 -1.84 -27.89 28.04
CA ASP A 41 -2.43 -28.88 28.93
C ASP A 41 -2.96 -30.10 28.14
N LEU A 42 -3.52 -29.87 26.98
CA LEU A 42 -4.05 -30.92 26.10
C LEU A 42 -2.94 -31.80 25.56
N LEU A 43 -1.84 -31.20 25.10
CA LEU A 43 -0.68 -31.93 24.56
C LEU A 43 0.10 -32.64 25.67
N ALA A 44 0.15 -32.10 26.88
CA ALA A 44 0.72 -32.79 28.03
C ALA A 44 -0.07 -34.06 28.39
N LYS A 45 -1.38 -34.00 28.25
CA LYS A 45 -2.28 -35.17 28.53
C LYS A 45 -2.27 -36.22 27.42
N TYR A 46 -2.09 -35.77 26.18
CA TYR A 46 -2.12 -36.65 24.98
C TYR A 46 -0.90 -36.39 24.08
N PRO A 47 0.28 -36.96 24.38
CA PRO A 47 1.52 -36.69 23.67
C PRO A 47 1.54 -37.14 22.18
N SER A 48 0.64 -38.04 21.80
CA SER A 48 0.51 -38.51 20.43
C SER A 48 -0.43 -37.69 19.54
N LEU A 49 -1.01 -36.62 20.12
CA LEU A 49 -1.90 -35.72 19.39
C LEU A 49 -1.08 -34.73 18.55
N SER A 50 -1.37 -34.64 17.26
CA SER A 50 -0.89 -33.55 16.44
C SER A 50 -2.05 -32.59 16.13
N VAL A 51 -1.82 -31.29 16.28
CA VAL A 51 -2.86 -30.27 16.10
C VAL A 51 -2.55 -29.49 14.83
N SER A 52 -3.55 -29.39 13.95
CA SER A 52 -3.49 -28.58 12.74
C SER A 52 -4.62 -27.55 12.77
N TYR A 53 -4.29 -26.29 12.52
CA TYR A 53 -5.26 -25.23 12.44
C TYR A 53 -5.63 -25.01 10.98
N GLU A 54 -6.88 -25.24 10.65
CA GLU A 54 -7.40 -25.13 9.27
C GLU A 54 -8.27 -23.86 9.11
N GLY A 55 -8.63 -23.53 7.87
CA GLY A 55 -9.47 -22.38 7.56
C GLY A 55 -8.69 -21.08 7.35
N GLN A 56 -9.31 -19.94 7.64
CA GLN A 56 -8.73 -18.62 7.37
C GLN A 56 -7.36 -18.40 8.01
N ASN A 57 -7.11 -18.96 9.18
CA ASN A 57 -5.84 -18.77 9.90
C ASN A 57 -4.66 -19.51 9.26
N ARG A 58 -4.90 -20.69 8.68
CA ARG A 58 -3.88 -21.39 7.89
C ARG A 58 -3.51 -20.62 6.65
N GLU A 59 -4.53 -20.11 5.93
CA GLU A 59 -4.32 -19.28 4.75
C GLU A 59 -3.63 -17.95 5.09
N ALA A 60 -4.02 -17.32 6.22
CA ALA A 60 -3.36 -16.12 6.73
C ALA A 60 -1.87 -16.36 7.06
N GLY A 61 -1.56 -17.49 7.73
CA GLY A 61 -0.17 -17.87 8.04
C GLY A 61 0.66 -18.11 6.78
N LYS A 62 0.12 -18.80 5.78
CA LYS A 62 0.78 -19.01 4.49
C LYS A 62 1.01 -17.68 3.76
N LEU A 63 0.02 -16.77 3.79
CA LEU A 63 0.17 -15.45 3.17
C LEU A 63 1.24 -14.62 3.85
N VAL A 64 1.27 -14.55 5.18
CA VAL A 64 2.29 -13.81 5.92
C VAL A 64 3.68 -14.34 5.60
N SER A 65 3.87 -15.67 5.58
CA SER A 65 5.16 -16.27 5.23
C SER A 65 5.56 -16.00 3.79
N SER A 66 4.62 -16.10 2.85
CA SER A 66 4.86 -15.79 1.44
C SER A 66 5.06 -14.28 1.20
N ALA A 67 4.27 -13.44 1.88
CA ALA A 67 4.38 -11.98 1.76
C ALA A 67 5.74 -11.47 2.23
N SER A 68 6.31 -12.02 3.29
CA SER A 68 7.63 -11.62 3.78
C SER A 68 8.75 -11.80 2.74
N ALA A 69 8.64 -12.81 1.89
CA ALA A 69 9.59 -13.06 0.80
C ALA A 69 9.25 -12.24 -0.47
N VAL A 70 7.97 -12.11 -0.80
CA VAL A 70 7.52 -11.53 -2.07
C VAL A 70 7.37 -10.01 -2.00
N LEU A 71 6.99 -9.44 -0.86
CA LEU A 71 6.79 -8.00 -0.69
C LEU A 71 8.05 -7.16 -1.03
N PRO A 72 9.27 -7.52 -0.56
CA PRO A 72 10.47 -6.79 -0.94
C PRO A 72 10.73 -6.81 -2.45
N VAL A 73 10.46 -7.95 -3.09
CA VAL A 73 10.62 -8.09 -4.56
C VAL A 73 9.64 -7.20 -5.29
N ILE A 74 8.37 -7.18 -4.88
CA ILE A 74 7.34 -6.31 -5.47
C ILE A 74 7.72 -4.84 -5.30
N LEU A 75 8.11 -4.42 -4.09
CA LEU A 75 8.53 -3.05 -3.82
C LEU A 75 9.75 -2.66 -4.65
N PHE A 76 10.72 -3.57 -4.81
CA PHE A 76 11.87 -3.34 -5.67
C PHE A 76 11.46 -3.20 -7.15
N LEU A 77 10.55 -4.05 -7.65
CA LEU A 77 10.05 -3.96 -9.02
C LEU A 77 9.27 -2.67 -9.27
N ILE A 78 8.44 -2.22 -8.31
CA ILE A 78 7.75 -0.93 -8.36
C ILE A 78 8.78 0.19 -8.43
N TYR A 79 9.77 0.19 -7.53
CA TYR A 79 10.84 1.18 -7.52
C TYR A 79 11.58 1.21 -8.86
N ALA A 80 12.02 0.06 -9.35
CA ALA A 80 12.77 -0.05 -10.60
C ALA A 80 11.94 0.47 -11.79
N THR A 81 10.67 0.04 -11.90
CA THR A 81 9.78 0.48 -12.99
C THR A 81 9.61 2.00 -13.00
N ILE A 82 9.38 2.61 -11.83
CA ILE A 82 9.23 4.06 -11.70
C ILE A 82 10.56 4.77 -12.00
N ALA A 83 11.69 4.23 -11.50
CA ALA A 83 13.02 4.79 -11.73
C ALA A 83 13.36 4.80 -13.23
N PHE A 84 13.06 3.72 -13.96
CA PHE A 84 13.24 3.65 -15.40
C PHE A 84 12.30 4.61 -16.15
N THR A 85 11.02 4.70 -15.74
CA THR A 85 10.03 5.58 -16.38
C THR A 85 10.43 7.05 -16.30
N PHE A 86 10.89 7.51 -15.15
CA PHE A 86 11.26 8.91 -14.94
C PHE A 86 12.77 9.17 -15.01
N ARG A 87 13.57 8.14 -15.24
CA ARG A 87 15.04 8.20 -15.23
C ARG A 87 15.58 8.92 -13.99
N SER A 88 14.93 8.74 -12.85
CA SER A 88 15.21 9.43 -11.59
C SER A 88 15.19 8.43 -10.43
N TYR A 89 16.22 8.48 -9.58
CA TYR A 89 16.28 7.64 -8.38
C TYR A 89 15.53 8.23 -7.18
N SER A 90 15.33 9.54 -7.14
CA SER A 90 14.68 10.21 -6.01
C SER A 90 13.15 10.18 -6.09
N GLN A 91 12.57 10.28 -7.29
CA GLN A 91 11.12 10.32 -7.45
C GLN A 91 10.41 9.03 -7.00
N PRO A 92 10.91 7.81 -7.32
CA PRO A 92 10.33 6.58 -6.77
C PRO A 92 10.35 6.52 -5.25
N LEU A 93 11.45 6.96 -4.62
CA LEU A 93 11.57 6.97 -3.16
C LEU A 93 10.49 7.84 -2.51
N LEU A 94 10.14 8.98 -3.12
CA LEU A 94 9.08 9.84 -2.60
C LEU A 94 7.72 9.14 -2.60
N LEU A 95 7.41 8.37 -3.65
CA LEU A 95 6.19 7.59 -3.71
C LEU A 95 6.20 6.45 -2.68
N MET A 96 7.32 5.77 -2.51
CA MET A 96 7.44 4.69 -1.52
C MET A 96 7.31 5.19 -0.09
N ILE A 97 7.82 6.39 0.23
CA ILE A 97 7.66 7.02 1.55
C ILE A 97 6.17 7.28 1.85
N MET A 98 5.34 7.52 0.85
CA MET A 98 3.91 7.77 1.06
C MET A 98 3.13 6.50 1.44
N ILE A 99 3.63 5.30 1.10
CA ILE A 99 2.94 4.03 1.37
C ILE A 99 2.62 3.85 2.87
N PRO A 100 3.59 3.97 3.80
CA PRO A 100 3.30 3.84 5.24
C PRO A 100 2.26 4.85 5.73
N PHE A 101 2.28 6.08 5.20
CA PHE A 101 1.32 7.10 5.61
C PHE A 101 -0.11 6.79 5.14
N SER A 102 -0.28 6.11 4.00
CA SER A 102 -1.61 5.71 3.53
C SER A 102 -2.27 4.67 4.45
N VAL A 103 -1.47 3.85 5.17
CA VAL A 103 -1.96 2.87 6.14
C VAL A 103 -2.66 3.54 7.33
N ILE A 104 -2.37 4.82 7.61
CA ILE A 104 -3.11 5.59 8.63
C ILE A 104 -4.61 5.59 8.30
N GLY A 105 -4.97 5.78 7.02
CA GLY A 105 -6.38 5.71 6.58
C GLY A 105 -6.99 4.34 6.83
N VAL A 106 -6.25 3.28 6.55
CA VAL A 106 -6.68 1.90 6.81
C VAL A 106 -6.96 1.69 8.29
N ALA A 107 -6.03 2.10 9.17
CA ALA A 107 -6.19 1.97 10.62
C ALA A 107 -7.43 2.73 11.12
N TRP A 108 -7.63 3.95 10.67
CA TRP A 108 -8.83 4.74 11.01
C TRP A 108 -10.12 4.08 10.51
N GLY A 109 -10.12 3.56 9.28
CA GLY A 109 -11.28 2.87 8.71
C GLY A 109 -11.68 1.65 9.53
N HIS A 110 -10.72 0.82 9.89
CA HIS A 110 -10.94 -0.37 10.73
C HIS A 110 -11.42 -0.01 12.12
N TRP A 111 -10.84 1.03 12.74
CA TRP A 111 -11.28 1.53 14.05
C TRP A 111 -12.72 2.08 14.02
N ILE A 112 -13.08 2.87 13.01
CA ILE A 112 -14.44 3.46 12.89
C ILE A 112 -15.51 2.38 12.71
N HIS A 113 -15.18 1.32 11.97
CA HIS A 113 -16.13 0.25 11.67
C HIS A 113 -16.09 -0.90 12.69
N ASP A 114 -15.19 -0.84 13.67
CA ASP A 114 -14.97 -1.91 14.67
C ASP A 114 -14.71 -3.28 14.01
N PHE A 115 -13.89 -3.27 12.95
CA PHE A 115 -13.46 -4.48 12.26
C PHE A 115 -11.99 -4.77 12.50
N PRO A 116 -11.61 -5.99 12.90
CA PRO A 116 -10.21 -6.36 13.04
C PRO A 116 -9.49 -6.35 11.69
N ILE A 117 -8.21 -5.97 11.71
CA ILE A 117 -7.35 -6.11 10.53
C ILE A 117 -7.07 -7.60 10.31
N ASN A 118 -7.42 -8.08 9.13
CA ASN A 118 -7.27 -9.48 8.74
C ASN A 118 -6.61 -9.63 7.37
N MET A 119 -6.54 -10.86 6.87
CA MET A 119 -5.98 -11.18 5.56
C MET A 119 -6.61 -10.36 4.42
N LEU A 120 -7.92 -10.16 4.42
CA LEU A 120 -8.61 -9.39 3.38
C LEU A 120 -8.29 -7.90 3.48
N SER A 121 -8.08 -7.38 4.69
CA SER A 121 -7.54 -6.03 4.89
C SER A 121 -6.16 -5.88 4.25
N ALA A 122 -5.28 -6.88 4.40
CA ALA A 122 -3.96 -6.87 3.78
C ALA A 122 -4.04 -6.85 2.24
N LEU A 123 -4.95 -7.63 1.64
CA LEU A 123 -5.21 -7.57 0.20
C LEU A 123 -5.72 -6.19 -0.23
N GLY A 124 -6.56 -5.56 0.59
CA GLY A 124 -7.01 -4.17 0.39
C GLY A 124 -5.85 -3.17 0.41
N ILE A 125 -4.89 -3.35 1.32
CA ILE A 125 -3.66 -2.51 1.39
C ILE A 125 -2.81 -2.69 0.13
N ILE A 126 -2.66 -3.90 -0.38
CA ILE A 126 -1.91 -4.14 -1.63
C ILE A 126 -2.58 -3.41 -2.80
N ALA A 127 -3.90 -3.49 -2.92
CA ALA A 127 -4.65 -2.75 -3.94
C ALA A 127 -4.50 -1.22 -3.77
N LEU A 128 -4.58 -0.72 -2.54
CA LEU A 128 -4.38 0.68 -2.18
C LEU A 128 -3.01 1.21 -2.64
N VAL A 129 -1.93 0.44 -2.41
CA VAL A 129 -0.58 0.81 -2.87
C VAL A 129 -0.54 1.00 -4.37
N GLY A 130 -1.16 0.10 -5.15
CA GLY A 130 -1.22 0.21 -6.60
C GLY A 130 -1.95 1.48 -7.07
N ILE A 131 -3.09 1.82 -6.47
CA ILE A 131 -3.87 3.02 -6.79
C ILE A 131 -3.08 4.27 -6.45
N MET A 132 -2.50 4.34 -5.25
CA MET A 132 -1.72 5.49 -4.79
C MET A 132 -0.48 5.74 -5.65
N VAL A 133 0.24 4.68 -6.02
CA VAL A 133 1.40 4.78 -6.91
C VAL A 133 0.98 5.31 -8.28
N ASN A 134 -0.13 4.82 -8.84
CA ASN A 134 -0.66 5.31 -10.12
C ASN A 134 -0.97 6.82 -10.08
N ASP A 135 -1.66 7.28 -9.03
CA ASP A 135 -2.01 8.71 -8.87
C ASP A 135 -0.75 9.57 -8.71
N GLY A 136 0.23 9.09 -7.95
CA GLY A 136 1.52 9.76 -7.78
C GLY A 136 2.32 9.84 -9.09
N LEU A 137 2.32 8.77 -9.90
CA LEU A 137 2.96 8.74 -11.23
C LEU A 137 2.36 9.79 -12.16
N VAL A 138 1.03 9.92 -12.18
CA VAL A 138 0.33 10.91 -13.00
C VAL A 138 0.69 12.34 -12.60
N LEU A 139 0.81 12.61 -11.29
CA LEU A 139 1.21 13.92 -10.78
C LEU A 139 2.68 14.23 -11.11
N ILE A 140 3.60 13.31 -10.83
CA ILE A 140 5.04 13.47 -11.12
C ILE A 140 5.28 13.60 -12.63
N GLY A 141 4.57 12.80 -13.43
CA GLY A 141 4.66 12.88 -14.90
C GLY A 141 4.27 14.26 -15.41
N ARG A 142 3.20 14.86 -14.87
CA ARG A 142 2.80 16.22 -15.23
C ARG A 142 3.79 17.26 -14.73
N TYR A 143 4.30 17.13 -13.53
CA TYR A 143 5.37 18.00 -13.01
C TYR A 143 6.62 17.96 -13.90
N ASN A 144 7.09 16.78 -14.27
CA ASN A 144 8.23 16.62 -15.16
C ASN A 144 7.95 17.21 -16.56
N GLY A 145 6.71 17.06 -17.09
CA GLY A 145 6.28 17.70 -18.32
C GLY A 145 6.34 19.22 -18.25
N ASN A 146 5.77 19.80 -17.19
CA ASN A 146 5.80 21.26 -16.98
C ASN A 146 7.22 21.82 -16.90
N LEU A 147 8.17 21.09 -16.31
CA LEU A 147 9.60 21.48 -16.31
C LEU A 147 10.18 21.44 -17.73
N ARG A 148 9.84 20.42 -18.55
CA ARG A 148 10.27 20.35 -19.95
C ARG A 148 9.70 21.50 -20.78
N ASP A 149 8.50 21.94 -20.47
CA ASP A 149 7.84 23.09 -21.10
C ASP A 149 8.44 24.43 -20.65
N GLY A 150 9.49 24.44 -19.81
CA GLY A 150 10.23 25.63 -19.36
C GLY A 150 9.60 26.35 -18.17
N LEU A 151 8.61 25.78 -17.48
CA LEU A 151 8.06 26.39 -16.28
C LEU A 151 9.07 26.33 -15.13
N LYS A 152 9.08 27.39 -14.30
CA LYS A 152 9.90 27.43 -13.09
C LYS A 152 9.43 26.38 -12.09
N PHE A 153 10.34 25.89 -11.25
CA PHE A 153 10.11 24.81 -10.31
C PHE A 153 8.79 24.95 -9.52
N LYS A 154 8.53 26.11 -8.93
CA LYS A 154 7.32 26.34 -8.13
C LYS A 154 6.05 26.33 -8.99
N GLU A 155 6.11 26.93 -10.18
CA GLU A 155 5.00 26.96 -11.13
C GLU A 155 4.72 25.56 -11.68
N ALA A 156 5.77 24.79 -11.99
CA ALA A 156 5.66 23.43 -12.49
C ALA A 156 4.93 22.51 -11.50
N ILE A 157 5.24 22.60 -10.19
CA ILE A 157 4.55 21.86 -9.14
C ILE A 157 3.09 22.34 -9.01
N TYR A 158 2.86 23.63 -8.93
CA TYR A 158 1.52 24.20 -8.76
C TYR A 158 0.59 23.82 -9.91
N GLU A 159 1.02 24.02 -11.14
CA GLU A 159 0.23 23.67 -12.32
C GLU A 159 0.04 22.16 -12.47
N ALA A 160 1.00 21.33 -12.05
CA ALA A 160 0.82 19.87 -11.99
C ALA A 160 -0.29 19.50 -11.02
N GLY A 161 -0.25 20.01 -9.80
CA GLY A 161 -1.31 19.79 -8.80
C GLY A 161 -2.67 20.27 -9.28
N LYS A 162 -2.76 21.50 -9.75
CA LYS A 162 -4.00 22.12 -10.25
C LYS A 162 -4.63 21.34 -11.42
N SER A 163 -3.82 20.96 -12.41
CA SER A 163 -4.31 20.25 -13.60
C SER A 163 -4.74 18.81 -13.30
N ARG A 164 -4.19 18.17 -12.28
CA ARG A 164 -4.48 16.78 -11.92
C ARG A 164 -5.45 16.62 -10.75
N PHE A 165 -5.69 17.70 -10.01
CA PHE A 165 -6.58 17.69 -8.84
C PHE A 165 -7.94 17.05 -9.16
N ARG A 166 -8.61 17.53 -10.19
CA ARG A 166 -9.94 17.04 -10.57
C ARG A 166 -9.92 15.54 -10.92
N ALA A 167 -8.92 15.10 -11.67
CA ALA A 167 -8.84 13.71 -12.11
C ALA A 167 -8.60 12.78 -10.90
N ILE A 168 -7.59 13.06 -10.07
CA ILE A 168 -7.25 12.27 -8.88
C ILE A 168 -8.40 12.26 -7.88
N PHE A 169 -8.97 13.43 -7.58
CA PHE A 169 -10.09 13.53 -6.65
C PHE A 169 -11.33 12.77 -7.13
N LEU A 170 -11.67 12.89 -8.42
CA LEU A 170 -12.83 12.20 -8.98
C LEU A 170 -12.64 10.67 -8.99
N THR A 171 -11.46 10.20 -9.36
CA THR A 171 -11.13 8.75 -9.34
C THR A 171 -11.29 8.20 -7.93
N SER A 172 -10.74 8.88 -6.93
CA SER A 172 -10.85 8.47 -5.53
C SER A 172 -12.29 8.48 -5.04
N LEU A 173 -13.03 9.54 -5.34
CA LEU A 173 -14.45 9.67 -4.96
C LEU A 173 -15.29 8.56 -5.59
N THR A 174 -15.11 8.28 -6.87
CA THR A 174 -15.86 7.20 -7.56
C THR A 174 -15.50 5.83 -7.02
N THR A 175 -14.25 5.58 -6.67
CA THR A 175 -13.83 4.31 -6.06
C THR A 175 -14.44 4.14 -4.67
N ILE A 176 -14.40 5.16 -3.83
CA ILE A 176 -15.02 5.14 -2.50
C ILE A 176 -16.54 4.95 -2.61
N ALA A 177 -17.19 5.70 -3.51
CA ALA A 177 -18.63 5.58 -3.75
C ALA A 177 -19.00 4.17 -4.27
N GLY A 178 -18.15 3.57 -5.11
CA GLY A 178 -18.33 2.20 -5.60
C GLY A 178 -18.22 1.14 -4.51
N MET A 179 -17.43 1.39 -3.45
CA MET A 179 -17.31 0.50 -2.28
C MET A 179 -18.42 0.72 -1.23
N ALA A 180 -19.10 1.87 -1.26
CA ALA A 180 -20.12 2.22 -0.27
C ALA A 180 -21.25 1.18 -0.14
N PRO A 181 -21.83 0.62 -1.22
CA PRO A 181 -22.85 -0.43 -1.10
C PRO A 181 -22.34 -1.64 -0.31
N LEU A 182 -21.09 -2.08 -0.54
CA LEU A 182 -20.48 -3.20 0.17
C LEU A 182 -20.25 -2.87 1.65
N LEU A 183 -19.88 -1.65 1.98
CA LEU A 183 -19.68 -1.21 3.36
C LEU A 183 -21.00 -1.18 4.15
N LEU A 184 -22.10 -0.85 3.50
CA LEU A 184 -23.45 -0.76 4.10
C LEU A 184 -24.20 -2.08 4.15
N GLU A 185 -23.78 -3.08 3.36
CA GLU A 185 -24.43 -4.40 3.27
C GLU A 185 -24.27 -5.19 4.59
N LYS A 186 -25.33 -5.89 5.01
CA LYS A 186 -25.36 -6.67 6.26
C LYS A 186 -25.33 -8.19 6.06
N SER A 187 -25.32 -8.67 4.82
CA SER A 187 -25.26 -10.11 4.53
C SER A 187 -23.96 -10.75 5.01
N ARG A 188 -23.99 -12.03 5.39
CA ARG A 188 -22.78 -12.75 5.84
C ARG A 188 -21.65 -12.74 4.79
N GLN A 189 -22.00 -12.82 3.52
CA GLN A 189 -21.03 -12.78 2.42
C GLN A 189 -20.35 -11.42 2.32
N ALA A 190 -21.12 -10.33 2.49
CA ALA A 190 -20.59 -8.97 2.50
C ALA A 190 -19.66 -8.73 3.70
N GLN A 191 -20.04 -9.23 4.89
CA GLN A 191 -19.23 -9.11 6.11
C GLN A 191 -17.81 -9.68 5.90
N PHE A 192 -17.71 -10.78 5.14
CA PHE A 192 -16.41 -11.36 4.80
C PHE A 192 -15.53 -10.42 3.97
N LEU A 193 -16.11 -9.64 3.03
CA LEU A 193 -15.37 -8.75 2.14
C LEU A 193 -15.20 -7.32 2.68
N LYS A 194 -15.94 -6.94 3.72
CA LYS A 194 -15.89 -5.59 4.30
C LYS A 194 -14.49 -5.13 4.72
N PRO A 195 -13.66 -5.95 5.38
CA PRO A 195 -12.32 -5.53 5.77
C PRO A 195 -11.46 -5.03 4.59
N MET A 196 -11.58 -5.70 3.44
CA MET A 196 -10.93 -5.26 2.20
C MET A 196 -11.49 -3.92 1.70
N ALA A 197 -12.83 -3.78 1.68
CA ALA A 197 -13.48 -2.54 1.24
C ALA A 197 -13.17 -1.35 2.16
N ILE A 198 -13.08 -1.57 3.48
CA ILE A 198 -12.66 -0.59 4.48
C ILE A 198 -11.23 -0.12 4.17
N SER A 199 -10.29 -1.07 4.01
CA SER A 199 -8.89 -0.76 3.72
C SER A 199 -8.76 0.09 2.45
N ILE A 200 -9.46 -0.28 1.38
CA ILE A 200 -9.42 0.46 0.11
C ILE A 200 -10.05 1.85 0.28
N SER A 201 -11.27 1.95 0.80
CA SER A 201 -12.03 3.21 0.84
C SER A 201 -11.36 4.26 1.72
N TYR A 202 -11.04 3.91 2.96
CA TYR A 202 -10.40 4.84 3.90
C TYR A 202 -8.92 5.08 3.55
N GLY A 203 -8.24 4.03 3.05
CA GLY A 203 -6.88 4.15 2.56
C GLY A 203 -6.78 5.13 1.39
N ILE A 204 -7.65 5.02 0.36
CA ILE A 204 -7.68 5.94 -0.78
C ILE A 204 -8.01 7.37 -0.34
N ALA A 205 -8.95 7.57 0.58
CA ALA A 205 -9.28 8.90 1.07
C ALA A 205 -8.05 9.63 1.61
N ILE A 206 -7.28 8.96 2.47
CA ILE A 206 -6.02 9.52 3.00
C ILE A 206 -4.93 9.59 1.93
N ALA A 207 -4.77 8.54 1.11
CA ALA A 207 -3.77 8.52 0.04
C ALA A 207 -3.97 9.67 -0.96
N THR A 208 -5.22 10.02 -1.28
CA THR A 208 -5.53 11.16 -2.17
C THR A 208 -5.08 12.48 -1.57
N LEU A 209 -5.34 12.71 -0.27
CA LEU A 209 -4.86 13.90 0.43
C LEU A 209 -3.32 13.94 0.43
N LEU A 210 -2.68 12.81 0.70
CA LEU A 210 -1.22 12.70 0.67
C LEU A 210 -0.66 13.00 -0.72
N THR A 211 -1.24 12.44 -1.76
CA THR A 211 -0.79 12.66 -3.15
C THR A 211 -0.92 14.13 -3.54
N LEU A 212 -2.01 14.79 -3.16
CA LEU A 212 -2.25 16.18 -3.55
C LEU A 212 -1.46 17.20 -2.73
N PHE A 213 -1.16 16.91 -1.45
CA PHE A 213 -0.50 17.84 -0.54
C PHE A 213 0.93 17.41 -0.17
N LEU A 214 1.10 16.17 0.28
CA LEU A 214 2.39 15.69 0.77
C LEU A 214 3.38 15.46 -0.37
N LEU A 215 2.96 14.93 -1.52
CA LEU A 215 3.87 14.67 -2.63
C LEU A 215 4.49 15.95 -3.21
N PRO A 216 3.74 17.05 -3.48
CA PRO A 216 4.34 18.34 -3.85
C PRO A 216 5.31 18.90 -2.79
N LEU A 217 4.98 18.71 -1.50
CA LEU A 217 5.86 19.13 -0.41
C LEU A 217 7.17 18.32 -0.42
N LEU A 218 7.10 16.99 -0.54
CA LEU A 218 8.26 16.10 -0.60
C LEU A 218 9.13 16.40 -1.83
N LEU A 219 8.52 16.70 -3.00
CA LEU A 219 9.25 17.17 -4.18
C LEU A 219 10.01 18.47 -3.89
N SER A 220 9.38 19.43 -3.20
CA SER A 220 10.00 20.70 -2.83
C SER A 220 11.16 20.53 -1.85
N ILE A 221 11.00 19.66 -0.85
CA ILE A 221 12.06 19.36 0.14
C ILE A 221 13.24 18.67 -0.57
N THR A 222 12.96 17.67 -1.40
CA THR A 222 14.01 16.95 -2.13
C THR A 222 14.77 17.84 -3.08
N ASN A 223 14.09 18.73 -3.80
CA ASN A 223 14.72 19.72 -4.65
C ASN A 223 15.64 20.66 -3.84
N ARG A 224 15.16 21.15 -2.69
CA ARG A 224 15.96 22.00 -1.79
C ARG A 224 17.22 21.28 -1.33
N ILE A 225 17.11 20.03 -0.90
CA ILE A 225 18.26 19.20 -0.50
C ILE A 225 19.25 19.06 -1.68
N LYS A 226 18.76 18.78 -2.90
CA LYS A 226 19.61 18.67 -4.09
C LYS A 226 20.36 19.98 -4.41
N VAL A 227 19.68 21.12 -4.27
CA VAL A 227 20.29 22.46 -4.49
C VAL A 227 21.36 22.72 -3.44
N GLU A 228 21.06 22.50 -2.17
CA GLU A 228 22.00 22.72 -1.06
C GLU A 228 23.22 21.79 -1.15
N THR A 229 23.03 20.51 -1.45
CA THR A 229 24.14 19.56 -1.64
C THR A 229 25.03 19.94 -2.82
N LYS A 230 24.44 20.41 -3.92
CA LYS A 230 25.21 20.86 -5.08
C LYS A 230 25.99 22.13 -4.76
N TRP A 231 25.40 23.08 -4.04
CA TRP A 231 26.08 24.28 -3.56
C TRP A 231 27.27 23.97 -2.65
N LEU A 232 27.09 23.02 -1.70
CA LEU A 232 28.19 22.59 -0.83
C LEU A 232 29.34 21.91 -1.60
N ALA A 233 29.04 21.24 -2.69
CA ALA A 233 30.02 20.52 -3.51
C ALA A 233 30.77 21.43 -4.51
N SER A 234 30.08 22.45 -5.09
CA SER A 234 30.61 23.27 -6.15
C SER A 234 30.92 24.72 -5.75
N GLY A 235 30.44 25.17 -4.58
CA GLY A 235 30.53 26.56 -4.13
C GLY A 235 29.62 27.55 -4.88
N GLU A 236 28.95 27.12 -5.95
CA GLU A 236 28.10 27.96 -6.77
C GLU A 236 26.61 27.74 -6.47
N ARG A 237 25.83 28.82 -6.37
CA ARG A 237 24.38 28.74 -6.27
C ARG A 237 23.78 28.41 -7.63
N VAL A 238 23.09 27.28 -7.70
CA VAL A 238 22.44 26.83 -8.93
C VAL A 238 20.91 27.04 -8.86
N GLU A 239 20.30 27.23 -10.01
CA GLU A 239 18.85 27.34 -10.13
C GLU A 239 18.18 26.01 -9.72
N ARG A 240 16.97 26.12 -9.16
CA ARG A 240 16.22 24.96 -8.66
C ARG A 240 15.88 23.95 -9.74
N GLU A 241 15.65 24.41 -10.95
CA GLU A 241 15.32 23.62 -12.12
C GLU A 241 16.52 22.78 -12.58
N SER A 242 17.72 23.36 -12.55
CA SER A 242 18.95 22.74 -13.08
C SER A 242 19.41 21.49 -12.34
N VAL A 243 18.90 21.24 -11.12
CA VAL A 243 19.20 20.02 -10.35
C VAL A 243 18.25 18.88 -10.68
N GLU A 244 17.14 19.16 -11.37
CA GLU A 244 16.17 18.13 -11.73
C GLU A 244 16.64 17.33 -12.94
N ARG A 245 16.44 16.00 -12.86
CA ARG A 245 16.94 15.06 -13.89
C ARG A 245 16.36 15.38 -15.27
N THR A 246 15.09 15.75 -15.33
CA THR A 246 14.40 16.12 -16.56
C THR A 246 15.07 17.26 -17.31
N ILE A 247 15.55 18.29 -16.60
CA ILE A 247 16.25 19.43 -17.20
C ILE A 247 17.66 19.05 -17.62
N LYS A 248 18.35 18.22 -16.82
CA LYS A 248 19.68 17.71 -17.21
C LYS A 248 19.62 16.91 -18.51
N GLU A 249 18.61 16.07 -18.67
CA GLU A 249 18.40 15.31 -19.91
C GLU A 249 18.10 16.19 -21.13
N LEU A 250 17.38 17.30 -20.94
CA LEU A 250 17.16 18.26 -22.03
C LEU A 250 18.48 18.91 -22.47
N HIS A 251 19.28 19.37 -21.53
CA HIS A 251 20.59 19.97 -21.85
C HIS A 251 21.56 18.94 -22.47
N GLU A 252 21.56 17.69 -21.99
CA GLU A 252 22.35 16.60 -22.58
C GLU A 252 21.92 16.31 -24.03
N ALA A 253 20.59 16.32 -24.30
CA ALA A 253 20.05 16.09 -25.64
C ALA A 253 20.33 17.27 -26.60
N GLU A 254 20.27 18.51 -26.11
CA GLU A 254 20.64 19.71 -26.88
C GLU A 254 22.11 19.66 -27.25
N LYS A 255 22.99 19.41 -26.28
CA LYS A 255 24.43 19.32 -26.51
C LYS A 255 24.78 18.27 -27.58
N ASN A 256 24.17 17.08 -27.48
CA ASN A 256 24.43 16.02 -28.47
C ASN A 256 23.90 16.37 -29.86
N ARG A 257 22.89 17.25 -29.99
CA ARG A 257 22.37 17.70 -31.26
C ARG A 257 23.27 18.74 -31.91
N ASP A 258 23.95 19.56 -31.12
CA ASP A 258 24.85 20.59 -31.62
C ASP A 258 26.25 20.04 -32.00
N GLU A 259 26.55 18.77 -31.60
CA GLU A 259 27.78 18.07 -31.96
C GLU A 259 27.68 17.30 -33.31
N TYR A 260 26.47 17.21 -33.92
CA TYR A 260 26.22 16.60 -35.24
C TYR A 260 25.77 17.65 -36.26
#